data_ec4e1b893b3a836dbc2a7d162fe2860c
#
_entry.id   ec4e1b893b3a836dbc2a7d162fe2860c
#
_cell.length_a   1.000
_cell.length_b   1.000
_cell.length_c   1.000
_cell.angle_alpha   90.00
_cell.angle_beta   90.00
_cell.angle_gamma   90.00
#
_symmetry.space_group_name_H-M   'P 1'
#
loop_
_entity.id
_entity.type
_entity.pdbx_description
1 polymer ?
#
loop_
_entity_poly.entity_id
_entity_poly.type
_entity_poly.pdbx_seq_one_letter_code
_entity_poly.pdbx_strand_id
1 'polypeptide(L)'
;MIIKVCGMREPENIRAIEQAGADWMGFIFFPQSARYVSHRPEYLPEQCHRIGVFVNESSENILLKAQEFGLHHIQLHGRETPEQCRKLKAAGLGVIKVFSIAQESDLQSAGCYEGVCDYFLFDTACSGYG
;
A
#
# COMPACT_ATOMS: atom_id res chain seq x y z
N MET A 1 13.98 -11.51 5.50
CA MET A 1 12.82 -10.86 6.15
C MET A 1 12.65 -9.46 5.59
N ILE A 2 11.42 -9.08 5.26
CA ILE A 2 11.13 -7.73 4.76
C ILE A 2 10.57 -6.91 5.93
N ILE A 3 11.17 -5.75 6.18
CA ILE A 3 10.70 -4.82 7.21
C ILE A 3 10.04 -3.63 6.51
N LYS A 4 8.74 -3.44 6.77
CA LYS A 4 7.96 -2.35 6.20
C LYS A 4 7.49 -1.40 7.30
N VAL A 5 7.73 -0.10 7.09
CA VAL A 5 7.24 0.95 7.99
C VAL A 5 6.24 1.81 7.21
N CYS A 6 5.03 1.93 7.71
CA CYS A 6 3.94 2.61 7.03
C CYS A 6 3.60 3.95 7.69
N GLY A 7 2.98 4.84 6.90
CA GLY A 7 2.48 6.13 7.41
C GLY A 7 3.51 7.23 7.44
N MET A 8 4.49 7.18 6.56
CA MET A 8 5.57 8.16 6.51
C MET A 8 5.14 9.42 5.77
N ARG A 9 5.53 10.59 6.30
CA ARG A 9 5.21 11.89 5.70
C ARG A 9 6.34 12.89 5.81
N GLU A 10 7.08 12.86 6.90
CA GLU A 10 8.08 13.88 7.22
C GLU A 10 9.46 13.48 6.70
N PRO A 11 10.15 14.37 5.95
CA PRO A 11 11.46 14.04 5.38
C PRO A 11 12.47 13.54 6.39
N GLU A 12 12.50 14.12 7.58
CA GLU A 12 13.43 13.71 8.63
C GLU A 12 13.18 12.29 9.10
N ASN A 13 11.89 11.93 9.28
CA ASN A 13 11.51 10.58 9.68
C ASN A 13 11.80 9.58 8.56
N ILE A 14 11.56 9.96 7.32
CA ILE A 14 11.84 9.13 6.16
C ILE A 14 13.33 8.79 6.12
N ARG A 15 14.20 9.79 6.28
CA ARG A 15 15.66 9.57 6.31
C ARG A 15 16.08 8.67 7.45
N ALA A 16 15.53 8.90 8.65
CA ALA A 16 15.89 8.12 9.83
C ALA A 16 15.51 6.65 9.68
N ILE A 17 14.32 6.37 9.17
CA ILE A 17 13.82 5.00 8.96
C ILE A 17 14.60 4.32 7.84
N GLU A 18 14.93 5.04 6.79
CA GLU A 18 15.77 4.52 5.72
C GLU A 18 17.14 4.12 6.22
N GLN A 19 17.76 4.97 7.03
CA GLN A 19 19.08 4.70 7.63
C GLN A 19 19.02 3.54 8.62
N ALA A 20 17.88 3.32 9.27
CA ALA A 20 17.69 2.19 10.18
C ALA A 20 17.58 0.85 9.47
N GLY A 21 17.49 0.84 8.14
CA GLY A 21 17.51 -0.38 7.35
C GLY A 21 16.15 -0.95 6.99
N ALA A 22 15.09 -0.13 6.99
CA ALA A 22 13.78 -0.59 6.51
C ALA A 22 13.87 -0.95 5.03
N ASP A 23 13.20 -2.02 4.64
CA ASP A 23 13.18 -2.48 3.25
C ASP A 23 12.10 -1.79 2.44
N TRP A 24 10.94 -1.58 3.04
CA TRP A 24 9.77 -0.97 2.40
C TRP A 24 9.24 0.17 3.26
N MET A 25 8.77 1.23 2.60
CA MET A 25 8.22 2.40 3.26
C MET A 25 6.88 2.76 2.65
N GLY A 26 5.84 2.84 3.49
CA GLY A 26 4.47 3.07 3.04
C GLY A 26 4.03 4.51 3.19
N PHE A 27 3.32 5.02 2.17
CA PHE A 27 2.71 6.35 2.15
C PHE A 27 1.21 6.17 1.99
N ILE A 28 0.42 6.77 2.88
CA ILE A 28 -1.03 6.57 2.92
C ILE A 28 -1.73 7.66 2.13
N PHE A 29 -2.43 7.26 1.08
CA PHE A 29 -3.19 8.15 0.20
C PHE A 29 -4.70 8.08 0.45
N PHE A 30 -5.10 7.78 1.68
CA PHE A 30 -6.48 7.73 2.10
C PHE A 30 -6.78 8.97 2.94
N PRO A 31 -7.63 9.91 2.46
CA PRO A 31 -7.82 11.20 3.13
C PRO A 31 -8.36 11.11 4.56
N GLN A 32 -9.09 10.04 4.90
CA GLN A 32 -9.63 9.85 6.24
C GLN A 32 -8.58 9.34 7.24
N SER A 33 -7.40 8.97 6.79
CA SER A 33 -6.33 8.52 7.67
C SER A 33 -5.66 9.72 8.34
N ALA A 34 -5.33 9.58 9.63
CA ALA A 34 -4.56 10.59 10.35
C ALA A 34 -3.15 10.78 9.77
N ARG A 35 -2.67 9.80 9.02
CA ARG A 35 -1.34 9.82 8.41
C ARG A 35 -1.40 10.05 6.89
N TYR A 36 -2.48 10.67 6.41
CA TYR A 36 -2.67 10.96 5.00
C TYR A 36 -1.57 11.87 4.46
N VAL A 37 -1.03 11.50 3.30
CA VAL A 37 -0.02 12.28 2.58
C VAL A 37 -0.75 13.10 1.51
N SER A 38 -0.90 14.40 1.75
CA SER A 38 -1.63 15.28 0.83
C SER A 38 -0.76 15.79 -0.32
N HIS A 39 0.54 15.82 -0.13
CA HIS A 39 1.48 16.27 -1.15
C HIS A 39 2.81 15.55 -1.01
N ARG A 40 3.60 15.57 -2.08
CA ARG A 40 4.87 14.87 -2.13
C ARG A 40 5.85 15.45 -1.12
N PRO A 41 6.42 14.64 -0.20
CA PRO A 41 7.46 15.11 0.71
C PRO A 41 8.68 15.60 -0.05
N GLU A 42 9.43 16.52 0.55
CA GLU A 42 10.65 17.05 -0.07
C GLU A 42 11.72 15.99 -0.25
N TYR A 43 11.70 14.95 0.57
CA TYR A 43 12.59 13.81 0.44
C TYR A 43 11.77 12.51 0.36
N LEU A 44 12.11 11.67 -0.61
CA LEU A 44 11.58 10.30 -0.72
C LEU A 44 12.74 9.32 -0.61
N PRO A 45 12.52 8.13 -0.02
CA PRO A 45 13.62 7.19 0.20
C PRO A 45 14.15 6.65 -1.11
N GLU A 46 15.45 6.48 -1.20
CA GLU A 46 16.12 5.93 -2.37
C GLU A 46 16.55 4.48 -2.16
N GLN A 47 16.76 4.09 -0.89
CA GLN A 47 17.22 2.75 -0.53
C GLN A 47 16.09 1.80 -0.14
N CYS A 48 14.85 2.30 -0.08
CA CYS A 48 13.67 1.52 0.27
C CYS A 48 12.72 1.45 -0.92
N HIS A 49 11.97 0.35 -1.03
CA HIS A 49 10.83 0.32 -1.94
C HIS A 49 9.73 1.22 -1.40
N ARG A 50 9.10 1.95 -2.27
CA ARG A 50 8.01 2.88 -1.93
C ARG A 50 6.68 2.20 -2.20
N ILE A 51 5.82 2.18 -1.18
CA ILE A 51 4.52 1.53 -1.23
C ILE A 51 3.44 2.58 -1.03
N GLY A 52 2.47 2.67 -1.95
CA GLY A 52 1.32 3.54 -1.78
C GLY A 52 0.14 2.76 -1.24
N VAL A 53 -0.49 3.26 -0.17
CA VAL A 53 -1.66 2.63 0.45
C VAL A 53 -2.90 3.38 0.02
N PHE A 54 -3.84 2.67 -0.60
CA PHE A 54 -5.08 3.23 -1.13
C PHE A 54 -6.29 2.48 -0.59
N VAL A 55 -7.41 3.19 -0.48
CA VAL A 55 -8.69 2.59 -0.08
C VAL A 55 -9.74 3.01 -1.10
N ASN A 56 -10.21 2.06 -1.88
CA ASN A 56 -11.28 2.26 -2.89
C ASN A 56 -11.00 3.41 -3.86
N GLU A 57 -9.74 3.57 -4.26
CA GLU A 57 -9.36 4.62 -5.19
C GLU A 57 -9.46 4.12 -6.64
N SER A 58 -9.66 5.05 -7.58
CA SER A 58 -9.68 4.71 -9.00
C SER A 58 -8.28 4.31 -9.50
N SER A 59 -8.24 3.43 -10.49
CA SER A 59 -6.96 3.01 -11.06
C SER A 59 -6.20 4.18 -11.67
N GLU A 60 -6.90 5.13 -12.27
CA GLU A 60 -6.29 6.32 -12.86
C GLU A 60 -5.53 7.15 -11.82
N ASN A 61 -6.17 7.41 -10.67
CA ASN A 61 -5.54 8.18 -9.60
C ASN A 61 -4.39 7.41 -8.95
N ILE A 62 -4.54 6.10 -8.80
CA ILE A 62 -3.47 5.25 -8.28
C ILE A 62 -2.24 5.36 -9.18
N LEU A 63 -2.44 5.26 -10.50
CA LEU A 63 -1.34 5.33 -11.46
C LEU A 63 -0.67 6.71 -11.47
N LEU A 64 -1.45 7.78 -11.32
CA LEU A 64 -0.90 9.14 -11.21
C LEU A 64 -0.03 9.27 -9.97
N LYS A 65 -0.49 8.78 -8.83
CA LYS A 65 0.29 8.81 -7.59
C LYS A 65 1.53 7.92 -7.68
N ALA A 66 1.41 6.77 -8.32
CA ALA A 66 2.54 5.87 -8.53
C ALA A 66 3.66 6.56 -9.32
N GLN A 67 3.29 7.33 -10.33
CA GLN A 67 4.25 8.08 -11.12
C GLN A 67 4.84 9.25 -10.32
N GLU A 68 4.01 10.00 -9.63
CA GLU A 68 4.43 11.17 -8.84
C GLU A 68 5.40 10.80 -7.73
N PHE A 69 5.15 9.70 -7.03
CA PHE A 69 5.97 9.26 -5.89
C PHE A 69 7.00 8.21 -6.26
N GLY A 70 7.00 7.71 -7.48
CA GLY A 70 7.88 6.61 -7.87
C GLY A 70 7.60 5.34 -7.08
N LEU A 71 6.32 4.95 -6.99
CA LEU A 71 5.93 3.80 -6.20
C LEU A 71 6.34 2.48 -6.86
N HIS A 72 6.79 1.53 -6.05
CA HIS A 72 7.14 0.17 -6.49
C HIS A 72 5.97 -0.79 -6.29
N HIS A 73 5.21 -0.60 -5.21
CA HIS A 73 4.08 -1.45 -4.87
C HIS A 73 2.87 -0.61 -4.50
N ILE A 74 1.69 -1.18 -4.74
CA ILE A 74 0.40 -0.58 -4.35
C ILE A 74 -0.25 -1.51 -3.34
N GLN A 75 -0.58 -0.98 -2.17
CA GLN A 75 -1.30 -1.72 -1.14
C GLN A 75 -2.76 -1.29 -1.15
N LEU A 76 -3.65 -2.23 -1.40
CA LEU A 76 -5.07 -2.00 -1.54
C LEU A 76 -5.79 -2.48 -0.28
N HIS A 77 -6.32 -1.54 0.48
CA HIS A 77 -6.87 -1.78 1.82
C HIS A 77 -8.39 -1.64 1.88
N GLY A 78 -9.07 -1.63 0.74
CA GLY A 78 -10.53 -1.48 0.65
C GLY A 78 -11.19 -2.66 -0.04
N ARG A 79 -12.19 -2.35 -0.88
CA ARG A 79 -12.96 -3.35 -1.62
C ARG A 79 -12.54 -3.47 -3.09
N GLU A 80 -11.28 -3.29 -3.34
CA GLU A 80 -10.75 -3.38 -4.70
C GLU A 80 -10.97 -4.80 -5.27
N THR A 81 -11.31 -4.85 -6.56
CA THR A 81 -11.63 -6.11 -7.24
C THR A 81 -10.36 -6.79 -7.77
N PRO A 82 -10.43 -8.12 -8.06
CA PRO A 82 -9.32 -8.79 -8.75
C PRO A 82 -8.99 -8.15 -10.11
N GLU A 83 -9.99 -7.59 -10.79
CA GLU A 83 -9.78 -6.89 -12.08
C GLU A 83 -8.89 -5.67 -11.91
N GLN A 84 -9.13 -4.87 -10.87
CA GLN A 84 -8.30 -3.70 -10.58
C GLN A 84 -6.87 -4.12 -10.23
N CYS A 85 -6.71 -5.19 -9.45
CA CYS A 85 -5.39 -5.73 -9.13
C CYS A 85 -4.65 -6.14 -10.40
N ARG A 86 -5.33 -6.83 -11.30
CA ARG A 86 -4.74 -7.27 -12.56
C ARG A 86 -4.29 -6.09 -13.41
N LYS A 87 -5.11 -5.03 -13.46
CA LYS A 87 -4.80 -3.82 -14.22
C LYS A 87 -3.55 -3.12 -13.68
N LEU A 88 -3.44 -3.01 -12.37
CA LEU A 88 -2.28 -2.37 -11.72
C LEU A 88 -1.02 -3.21 -11.91
N LYS A 89 -1.14 -4.52 -11.81
CA LYS A 89 -0.01 -5.42 -12.05
C LYS A 89 0.46 -5.34 -13.49
N ALA A 90 -0.46 -5.26 -14.45
CA ALA A 90 -0.12 -5.11 -15.86
C ALA A 90 0.59 -3.79 -16.14
N ALA A 91 0.39 -2.77 -15.31
CA ALA A 91 1.08 -1.49 -15.40
C ALA A 91 2.50 -1.53 -14.83
N GLY A 92 2.95 -2.67 -14.34
CA GLY A 92 4.31 -2.86 -13.82
C GLY A 92 4.45 -2.65 -12.32
N LEU A 93 3.34 -2.52 -11.58
CA LEU A 93 3.37 -2.30 -10.15
C LEU A 93 3.22 -3.63 -9.40
N GLY A 94 3.92 -3.76 -8.27
CA GLY A 94 3.63 -4.83 -7.33
C GLY A 94 2.31 -4.55 -6.64
N VAL A 95 1.49 -5.58 -6.40
CA VAL A 95 0.18 -5.41 -5.78
C VAL A 95 0.12 -6.20 -4.48
N ILE A 96 -0.23 -5.50 -3.41
CA ILE A 96 -0.44 -6.05 -2.08
C ILE A 96 -1.92 -5.89 -1.77
N LYS A 97 -2.65 -6.99 -1.58
CA LYS A 97 -4.06 -6.91 -1.21
C LYS A 97 -4.22 -7.21 0.26
N VAL A 98 -4.90 -6.31 0.97
CA VAL A 98 -5.17 -6.46 2.40
C VAL A 98 -6.55 -7.06 2.58
N PHE A 99 -6.63 -8.07 3.46
CA PHE A 99 -7.88 -8.72 3.82
C PHE A 99 -8.12 -8.53 5.32
N SER A 100 -9.29 -8.00 5.66
CA SER A 100 -9.71 -7.86 7.07
C SER A 100 -10.33 -9.17 7.50
N ILE A 101 -9.75 -9.81 8.49
CA ILE A 101 -10.16 -11.14 8.96
C ILE A 101 -10.83 -11.02 10.32
N ALA A 102 -12.13 -11.32 10.37
CA ALA A 102 -12.89 -11.42 11.59
C ALA A 102 -13.23 -12.88 11.92
N GLN A 103 -13.31 -13.72 10.90
CA GLN A 103 -13.67 -15.13 11.05
C GLN A 103 -13.01 -15.94 9.93
N GLU A 104 -12.98 -17.26 10.10
CA GLU A 104 -12.27 -18.15 9.19
C GLU A 104 -12.76 -18.05 7.74
N SER A 105 -14.07 -17.83 7.54
CA SER A 105 -14.64 -17.69 6.19
C SER A 105 -14.05 -16.51 5.40
N ASP A 106 -13.52 -15.50 6.08
CA ASP A 106 -12.90 -14.35 5.41
C ASP A 106 -11.63 -14.74 4.64
N LEU A 107 -10.95 -15.80 5.07
CA LEU A 107 -9.77 -16.29 4.38
C LEU A 107 -10.08 -16.85 3.00
N GLN A 108 -11.31 -17.34 2.80
CA GLN A 108 -11.71 -17.95 1.53
C GLN A 108 -11.82 -16.91 0.41
N SER A 109 -12.13 -15.66 0.75
CA SER A 109 -12.24 -14.59 -0.24
C SER A 109 -10.90 -14.27 -0.91
N ALA A 110 -9.79 -14.59 -0.26
CA ALA A 110 -8.45 -14.36 -0.81
C ALA A 110 -8.17 -15.22 -2.05
N GLY A 111 -8.86 -16.35 -2.18
CA GLY A 111 -8.65 -17.25 -3.33
C GLY A 111 -8.91 -16.59 -4.68
N CYS A 112 -9.86 -15.65 -4.74
CA CYS A 112 -10.17 -14.93 -5.97
C CYS A 112 -9.04 -14.01 -6.44
N TYR A 113 -8.10 -13.71 -5.55
CA TYR A 113 -7.00 -12.80 -5.82
C TYR A 113 -5.68 -13.50 -6.13
N GLU A 114 -5.68 -14.82 -6.13
CA GLU A 114 -4.48 -15.57 -6.49
C GLU A 114 -4.10 -15.29 -7.94
N GLY A 115 -2.82 -15.08 -8.17
CA GLY A 115 -2.30 -14.79 -9.50
C GLY A 115 -2.42 -13.34 -9.94
N VAL A 116 -3.22 -12.51 -9.24
CA VAL A 116 -3.37 -11.08 -9.56
C VAL A 116 -2.73 -10.17 -8.52
N CYS A 117 -2.22 -10.74 -7.43
CA CYS A 117 -1.50 -10.01 -6.39
C CYS A 117 -0.16 -10.66 -6.13
N ASP A 118 0.82 -9.86 -5.75
CA ASP A 118 2.15 -10.35 -5.39
C ASP A 118 2.24 -10.75 -3.93
N TYR A 119 1.44 -10.07 -3.08
CA TYR A 119 1.40 -10.35 -1.64
C TYR A 119 -0.02 -10.22 -1.12
N PHE A 120 -0.33 -11.02 -0.12
CA PHE A 120 -1.54 -10.89 0.69
C PHE A 120 -1.12 -10.42 2.07
N LEU A 121 -1.89 -9.47 2.63
CA LEU A 121 -1.69 -9.00 3.99
C LEU A 121 -2.99 -9.21 4.74
N PHE A 122 -2.91 -9.90 5.87
CA PHE A 122 -4.08 -10.19 6.68
C PHE A 122 -4.06 -9.33 7.93
N ASP A 123 -5.18 -8.65 8.17
CA ASP A 123 -5.33 -7.73 9.29
C ASP A 123 -6.55 -8.13 10.10
N THR A 124 -6.53 -7.87 11.40
CA THR A 124 -7.68 -8.12 12.25
C THR A 124 -8.76 -7.11 11.95
N ALA A 125 -9.98 -7.59 11.72
CA ALA A 125 -11.10 -6.69 11.48
C ALA A 125 -11.39 -5.86 12.72
N CYS A 126 -11.33 -4.53 12.57
CA CYS A 126 -11.63 -3.60 13.65
C CYS A 126 -12.34 -2.38 13.07
N SER A 127 -12.94 -1.56 13.94
CA SER A 127 -13.55 -0.32 13.52
C SER A 127 -12.46 0.73 13.25
N GLY A 128 -12.47 1.29 12.05
CA GLY A 128 -11.52 2.32 11.66
C GLY A 128 -10.34 1.79 10.85
N TYR A 129 -9.53 2.72 10.38
CA TYR A 129 -8.37 2.44 9.53
C TYR A 129 -7.09 2.80 10.32
N GLY A 130 -6.39 1.80 10.75
CA GLY A 130 -5.21 1.93 11.59
C GLY A 130 -4.00 2.62 11.00
#